data_026917c4fcb32826df9877ba7a187371
#
_entry.id   026917c4fcb32826df9877ba7a187371
#
_cell.length_a   1.000
_cell.length_b   1.000
_cell.length_c   1.000
_cell.angle_alpha   90.00
_cell.angle_beta   90.00
_cell.angle_gamma   90.00
#
_symmetry.space_group_name_H-M   'P 1'
#
loop_
_entity.id
_entity.type
_entity.pdbx_description
1 polymer ?
#
loop_
_entity_poly.entity_id
_entity_poly.type
_entity_poly.pdbx_seq_one_letter_code
_entity_poly.pdbx_strand_id
1 'polypeptide(L)'
;MKYLLIIMFSLFGFSKNKAQAKSIHSFKVEALDGSTIDFSKFKGKKILVVNTASECGFTPQYKDLQKLADTYKNKLVVVGFPANNFGGQEPGSNKEIATFCQRNYGVDFPMASK
;
A
#
# COMPACT_ATOMS: atom_id res chain seq x y z
N MET A 1 10.30 -56.53 45.59
CA MET A 1 9.50 -55.95 44.50
C MET A 1 9.92 -54.49 44.34
N LYS A 2 10.64 -54.18 43.26
CA LYS A 2 11.04 -52.82 42.95
C LYS A 2 10.07 -52.29 41.93
N TYR A 3 9.23 -51.35 42.28
CA TYR A 3 8.33 -50.63 41.36
C TYR A 3 9.13 -49.54 40.67
N LEU A 4 9.36 -49.73 39.37
CA LEU A 4 9.97 -48.75 38.50
C LEU A 4 8.91 -47.76 38.03
N LEU A 5 8.90 -46.56 38.62
CA LEU A 5 8.01 -45.46 38.22
C LEU A 5 8.61 -44.84 36.97
N ILE A 6 8.05 -45.15 35.81
CA ILE A 6 8.35 -44.49 34.56
C ILE A 6 7.57 -43.18 34.54
N ILE A 7 8.24 -42.07 34.78
CA ILE A 7 7.72 -40.70 34.56
C ILE A 7 7.83 -40.41 33.10
N MET A 8 6.72 -40.54 32.37
CA MET A 8 6.62 -40.05 31.00
C MET A 8 6.55 -38.50 31.03
N PHE A 9 7.67 -37.84 30.76
CA PHE A 9 7.71 -36.42 30.48
C PHE A 9 7.16 -36.21 29.07
N SER A 10 5.88 -35.88 28.94
CA SER A 10 5.31 -35.39 27.69
C SER A 10 5.83 -33.98 27.43
N LEU A 11 6.83 -33.89 26.58
CA LEU A 11 7.28 -32.62 25.99
C LEU A 11 6.17 -32.08 25.07
N PHE A 12 5.25 -31.31 25.63
CA PHE A 12 4.36 -30.46 24.86
C PHE A 12 5.21 -29.34 24.24
N GLY A 13 5.70 -29.57 23.02
CA GLY A 13 6.30 -28.55 22.23
C GLY A 13 5.25 -27.51 21.82
N PHE A 14 5.21 -26.39 22.54
CA PHE A 14 4.47 -25.21 22.09
C PHE A 14 5.17 -24.68 20.82
N SER A 15 4.69 -25.10 19.67
CA SER A 15 5.04 -24.47 18.40
C SER A 15 4.42 -23.06 18.38
N LYS A 16 5.22 -22.05 18.70
CA LYS A 16 4.84 -20.65 18.49
C LYS A 16 4.87 -20.41 17.00
N ASN A 17 3.74 -20.65 16.32
CA ASN A 17 3.50 -20.10 14.99
C ASN A 17 3.47 -18.56 15.11
N LYS A 18 4.62 -17.93 14.99
CA LYS A 18 4.69 -16.50 14.70
C LYS A 18 4.12 -16.33 13.30
N ALA A 19 2.89 -15.84 13.22
CA ALA A 19 2.37 -15.33 11.96
C ALA A 19 3.38 -14.27 11.48
N GLN A 20 4.15 -14.59 10.45
CA GLN A 20 5.14 -13.68 9.90
C GLN A 20 4.37 -12.59 9.16
N ALA A 21 4.32 -11.39 9.73
CA ALA A 21 3.72 -10.23 9.09
C ALA A 21 4.41 -10.01 7.75
N LYS A 22 3.64 -10.04 6.65
CA LYS A 22 4.18 -9.75 5.31
C LYS A 22 4.67 -8.31 5.27
N SER A 23 5.90 -8.12 4.81
CA SER A 23 6.42 -6.77 4.55
C SER A 23 5.63 -6.11 3.42
N ILE A 24 5.43 -4.78 3.51
CA ILE A 24 4.83 -4.01 2.42
C ILE A 24 5.60 -4.19 1.10
N HIS A 25 6.91 -4.43 1.19
CA HIS A 25 7.77 -4.64 0.02
C HIS A 25 7.49 -5.96 -0.73
N SER A 26 6.67 -6.86 -0.18
CA SER A 26 6.27 -8.09 -0.87
C SER A 26 5.06 -7.91 -1.79
N PHE A 27 4.42 -6.74 -1.79
CA PHE A 27 3.22 -6.49 -2.58
C PHE A 27 3.54 -5.94 -3.96
N LYS A 28 2.71 -6.34 -4.91
CA LYS A 28 2.62 -5.78 -6.26
C LYS A 28 1.16 -5.46 -6.50
N VAL A 29 0.88 -4.28 -7.04
CA VAL A 29 -0.48 -3.85 -7.38
C VAL A 29 -0.51 -3.33 -8.81
N GLU A 30 -1.68 -3.41 -9.45
CA GLU A 30 -1.88 -2.83 -10.76
C GLU A 30 -1.96 -1.30 -10.66
N ALA A 31 -1.33 -0.60 -11.60
CA ALA A 31 -1.42 0.85 -11.74
C ALA A 31 -2.59 1.26 -12.63
N LEU A 32 -2.95 2.57 -12.63
CA LEU A 32 -4.02 3.14 -13.47
C LEU A 32 -3.83 2.87 -14.97
N ASP A 33 -2.59 2.76 -15.44
CA ASP A 33 -2.22 2.50 -16.83
C ASP A 33 -2.09 1.00 -17.16
N GLY A 34 -2.42 0.11 -16.22
CA GLY A 34 -2.30 -1.33 -16.35
C GLY A 34 -0.89 -1.90 -16.11
N SER A 35 0.10 -1.05 -15.83
CA SER A 35 1.42 -1.49 -15.42
C SER A 35 1.41 -1.99 -13.97
N THR A 36 2.55 -2.47 -13.48
CA THR A 36 2.67 -2.98 -12.11
C THR A 36 3.44 -2.01 -11.23
N ILE A 37 2.86 -1.66 -10.07
CA ILE A 37 3.57 -0.99 -8.98
C ILE A 37 4.18 -2.08 -8.10
N ASP A 38 5.49 -2.21 -8.14
CA ASP A 38 6.25 -3.19 -7.36
C ASP A 38 6.85 -2.52 -6.12
N PHE A 39 6.29 -2.78 -4.95
CA PHE A 39 6.73 -2.17 -3.69
C PHE A 39 8.14 -2.61 -3.27
N SER A 40 8.67 -3.70 -3.84
CA SER A 40 10.07 -4.10 -3.58
C SER A 40 11.08 -3.05 -4.07
N LYS A 41 10.72 -2.25 -5.05
CA LYS A 41 11.53 -1.15 -5.59
C LYS A 41 11.62 0.06 -4.66
N PHE A 42 10.79 0.10 -3.62
CA PHE A 42 10.73 1.22 -2.66
C PHE A 42 11.51 0.92 -1.37
N LYS A 43 12.28 -0.17 -1.32
CA LYS A 43 13.15 -0.48 -0.17
C LYS A 43 14.11 0.68 0.10
N GLY A 44 14.26 1.00 1.40
CA GLY A 44 15.10 2.11 1.85
C GLY A 44 14.40 3.48 1.81
N LYS A 45 13.17 3.58 1.31
CA LYS A 45 12.37 4.80 1.31
C LYS A 45 11.16 4.64 2.23
N LYS A 46 10.68 5.75 2.77
CA LYS A 46 9.35 5.80 3.40
C LYS A 46 8.28 5.71 2.31
N ILE A 47 7.18 5.04 2.61
CA ILE A 47 6.06 4.90 1.68
C ILE A 47 4.84 5.56 2.32
N LEU A 48 4.30 6.58 1.65
CA LEU A 48 3.04 7.22 2.01
C LEU A 48 1.93 6.65 1.12
N VAL A 49 1.07 5.84 1.70
CA VAL A 49 -0.11 5.28 1.03
C VAL A 49 -1.30 6.18 1.32
N VAL A 50 -1.97 6.65 0.28
CA VAL A 50 -3.08 7.61 0.39
C VAL A 50 -4.27 7.14 -0.44
N ASN A 51 -5.46 7.05 0.17
CA ASN A 51 -6.70 6.95 -0.60
C ASN A 51 -6.99 8.29 -1.27
N THR A 52 -7.38 8.25 -2.54
CA THR A 52 -7.60 9.44 -3.36
C THR A 52 -8.96 9.42 -4.04
N ALA A 53 -9.45 10.60 -4.41
CA ALA A 53 -10.68 10.77 -5.14
C ALA A 53 -10.64 12.05 -6.00
N SER A 54 -11.33 12.03 -7.13
CA SER A 54 -11.40 13.16 -8.08
C SER A 54 -12.54 14.14 -7.77
N GLU A 55 -13.54 13.74 -6.99
CA GLU A 55 -14.76 14.51 -6.69
C GLU A 55 -14.95 14.70 -5.18
N CYS A 56 -13.93 15.15 -4.48
CA CYS A 56 -13.91 15.34 -3.04
C CYS A 56 -13.50 16.79 -2.70
N GLY A 57 -13.99 17.33 -1.60
CA GLY A 57 -13.55 18.63 -1.09
C GLY A 57 -12.04 18.68 -0.80
N PHE A 58 -11.42 17.52 -0.54
CA PHE A 58 -9.98 17.38 -0.33
C PHE A 58 -9.17 17.05 -1.59
N THR A 59 -9.81 16.92 -2.76
CA THR A 59 -9.12 16.66 -4.04
C THR A 59 -7.95 17.61 -4.32
N PRO A 60 -8.01 18.92 -3.96
CA PRO A 60 -6.87 19.83 -4.13
C PRO A 60 -5.61 19.43 -3.38
N GLN A 61 -5.67 18.52 -2.40
CA GLN A 61 -4.48 17.96 -1.73
C GLN A 61 -3.55 17.20 -2.68
N TYR A 62 -3.98 16.79 -3.87
CA TYR A 62 -3.11 16.25 -4.90
C TYR A 62 -1.91 17.17 -5.19
N LYS A 63 -2.11 18.49 -5.15
CA LYS A 63 -1.04 19.45 -5.33
C LYS A 63 0.04 19.33 -4.26
N ASP A 64 -0.37 19.20 -3.00
CA ASP A 64 0.55 19.06 -1.88
C ASP A 64 1.23 17.70 -1.86
N LEU A 65 0.52 16.63 -2.25
CA LEU A 65 1.08 15.29 -2.40
C LEU A 65 2.15 15.26 -3.50
N GLN A 66 1.90 15.92 -4.63
CA GLN A 66 2.89 16.01 -5.71
C GLN A 66 4.11 16.82 -5.28
N LYS A 67 3.91 17.93 -4.59
CA LYS A 67 5.02 18.72 -4.02
C LYS A 67 5.85 17.91 -3.03
N LEU A 68 5.20 17.12 -2.19
CA LEU A 68 5.86 16.23 -1.24
C LEU A 68 6.69 15.15 -1.97
N ALA A 69 6.12 14.53 -3.00
CA ALA A 69 6.80 13.54 -3.83
C ALA A 69 8.04 14.13 -4.51
N ASP A 70 7.94 15.32 -5.07
CA ASP A 70 9.05 16.02 -5.73
C ASP A 70 10.16 16.40 -4.76
N THR A 71 9.78 16.94 -3.59
CA THR A 71 10.73 17.43 -2.58
C THR A 71 11.56 16.30 -1.98
N TYR A 72 10.93 15.13 -1.75
CA TYR A 72 11.55 14.00 -1.02
C TYR A 72 11.74 12.75 -1.89
N LYS A 73 11.79 12.87 -3.20
CA LYS A 73 11.82 11.74 -4.15
C LYS A 73 12.88 10.67 -3.86
N ASN A 74 13.99 11.02 -3.21
CA ASN A 74 15.03 10.08 -2.83
C ASN A 74 14.79 9.38 -1.47
N LYS A 75 13.83 9.85 -0.68
CA LYS A 75 13.57 9.39 0.69
C LYS A 75 12.14 8.94 0.91
N LEU A 76 11.21 9.34 0.05
CA LEU A 76 9.78 9.11 0.17
C LEU A 76 9.19 8.74 -1.18
N VAL A 77 8.30 7.76 -1.17
CA VAL A 77 7.40 7.45 -2.30
C VAL A 77 5.97 7.69 -1.85
N VAL A 78 5.22 8.46 -2.61
CA VAL A 78 3.76 8.59 -2.48
C VAL A 78 3.12 7.57 -3.40
N VAL A 79 2.16 6.80 -2.91
CA VAL A 79 1.36 5.86 -3.71
C VAL A 79 -0.11 6.17 -3.47
N GLY A 80 -0.81 6.63 -4.50
CA GLY A 80 -2.23 6.92 -4.45
C GLY A 80 -3.08 5.69 -4.75
N PHE A 81 -4.16 5.53 -4.03
CA PHE A 81 -5.15 4.47 -4.21
C PHE A 81 -6.51 5.12 -4.44
N PRO A 82 -6.94 5.29 -5.70
CA PRO A 82 -8.28 5.80 -6.00
C PRO A 82 -9.34 4.87 -5.43
N ALA A 83 -10.30 5.43 -4.72
CA ALA A 83 -11.33 4.64 -4.06
C ALA A 83 -12.71 5.29 -4.16
N ASN A 84 -13.67 4.56 -4.72
CA ASN A 84 -15.07 5.00 -4.83
C ASN A 84 -15.94 4.62 -3.62
N ASN A 85 -15.36 3.87 -2.67
CA ASN A 85 -16.09 3.31 -1.51
C ASN A 85 -16.39 4.35 -0.43
N PHE A 86 -15.80 5.54 -0.53
CA PHE A 86 -15.97 6.64 0.43
C PHE A 86 -16.91 7.69 -0.15
N GLY A 87 -18.21 7.38 -0.20
CA GLY A 87 -19.25 8.32 -0.66
C GLY A 87 -19.34 8.49 -2.18
N GLY A 88 -18.80 7.58 -2.98
CA GLY A 88 -18.91 7.62 -4.44
C GLY A 88 -18.12 8.76 -5.11
N GLN A 89 -17.04 9.22 -4.50
CA GLN A 89 -16.28 10.40 -4.94
C GLN A 89 -15.20 10.08 -5.99
N GLU A 90 -15.11 8.85 -6.46
CA GLU A 90 -14.21 8.41 -7.54
C GLU A 90 -14.97 7.55 -8.55
N PRO A 91 -15.99 8.10 -9.25
CA PRO A 91 -16.84 7.31 -10.14
C PRO A 91 -16.19 6.96 -11.48
N GLY A 92 -15.15 7.68 -11.89
CA GLY A 92 -14.50 7.53 -13.19
C GLY A 92 -13.76 6.21 -13.39
N SER A 93 -13.45 5.90 -14.64
CA SER A 93 -12.56 4.80 -15.03
C SER A 93 -11.09 5.11 -14.67
N ASN A 94 -10.23 4.10 -14.68
CA ASN A 94 -8.80 4.29 -14.48
C ASN A 94 -8.20 5.33 -15.44
N LYS A 95 -8.61 5.31 -16.71
CA LYS A 95 -8.17 6.28 -17.72
C LYS A 95 -8.61 7.70 -17.40
N GLU A 96 -9.86 7.87 -16.97
CA GLU A 96 -10.40 9.18 -16.58
C GLU A 96 -9.69 9.74 -15.36
N ILE A 97 -9.43 8.90 -14.37
CA ILE A 97 -8.68 9.27 -13.16
C ILE A 97 -7.25 9.70 -13.52
N ALA A 98 -6.55 8.91 -14.34
CA ALA A 98 -5.19 9.23 -14.77
C ALA A 98 -5.13 10.58 -15.51
N THR A 99 -6.07 10.81 -16.43
CA THR A 99 -6.19 12.07 -17.17
C THR A 99 -6.48 13.25 -16.25
N PHE A 100 -7.41 13.08 -15.30
CA PHE A 100 -7.76 14.10 -14.31
C PHE A 100 -6.56 14.51 -13.47
N CYS A 101 -5.87 13.53 -12.89
CA CYS A 101 -4.72 13.76 -12.01
C CYS A 101 -3.58 14.49 -12.74
N GLN A 102 -3.26 14.06 -13.96
CA GLN A 102 -2.20 14.67 -14.75
C GLN A 102 -2.53 16.11 -15.19
N ARG A 103 -3.74 16.31 -15.72
CA ARG A 103 -4.14 17.63 -16.25
C ARG A 103 -4.33 18.68 -15.17
N ASN A 104 -4.90 18.31 -14.04
CA ASN A 104 -5.28 19.27 -13.00
C ASN A 104 -4.15 19.52 -11.98
N TYR A 105 -3.32 18.49 -11.72
CA TYR A 105 -2.33 18.54 -10.63
C TYR A 105 -0.93 18.11 -11.03
N GLY A 106 -0.71 17.70 -12.29
CA GLY A 106 0.59 17.22 -12.77
C GLY A 106 1.10 16.02 -12.00
N VAL A 107 0.19 15.14 -11.54
CA VAL A 107 0.55 13.96 -10.73
C VAL A 107 1.43 13.02 -11.55
N ASP A 108 2.61 12.69 -11.00
CA ASP A 108 3.55 11.72 -11.55
C ASP A 108 3.97 10.63 -10.55
N PHE A 109 3.51 10.71 -9.31
CA PHE A 109 3.71 9.62 -8.36
C PHE A 109 2.84 8.40 -8.70
N PRO A 110 3.23 7.18 -8.28
CA PRO A 110 2.48 5.97 -8.56
C PRO A 110 1.02 6.03 -8.09
N MET A 111 0.11 5.68 -8.99
CA MET A 111 -1.33 5.60 -8.74
C MET A 111 -1.80 4.18 -9.04
N ALA A 112 -2.38 3.51 -8.04
CA ALA A 112 -2.96 2.19 -8.20
C ALA A 112 -4.26 2.23 -9.01
N SER A 113 -4.60 1.11 -9.63
CA SER A 113 -5.93 0.87 -10.21
C SER A 113 -7.02 1.00 -9.14
N LYS A 114 -8.17 1.54 -9.52
CA LYS A 114 -9.34 1.67 -8.67
C LYS A 114 -9.95 0.32 -8.32
#